data_c7679e25e6b261209bc70c1fd8bafef3
#
_entry.id   c7679e25e6b261209bc70c1fd8bafef3
#
_cell.length_a   1.000
_cell.length_b   1.000
_cell.length_c   1.000
_cell.angle_alpha   90.00
_cell.angle_beta   90.00
_cell.angle_gamma   90.00
#
_symmetry.space_group_name_H-M   'P 1'
#
loop_
_entity.id
_entity.type
_entity.pdbx_description
1 polymer ?
#
loop_
_entity_poly.entity_id
_entity_poly.type
_entity_poly.pdbx_seq_one_letter_code
_entity_poly.pdbx_strand_id
1 'polypeptide(L)'
;MFNKFQLGTTPATFLAKNKLSSAAALVLLKMMYHINRVNMIAGTPKEISTKTGITLGDFSVGIRALKKCDLIRKYTMKEYMLNPDVMFNGNDKQYFIVKHMWETQTSRGLRSE
;
A
#
# COMPACT_ATOMS: atom_id res chain seq x y z
N MET A 1 -10.46 -15.54 -7.77
CA MET A 1 -9.83 -14.38 -7.18
C MET A 1 -8.42 -14.68 -6.76
N PHE A 2 -7.47 -13.88 -7.13
CA PHE A 2 -6.09 -14.14 -6.82
C PHE A 2 -5.31 -12.84 -6.75
N ASN A 3 -4.20 -12.89 -6.05
CA ASN A 3 -3.30 -11.76 -5.94
C ASN A 3 -2.44 -11.68 -7.19
N LYS A 4 -2.24 -10.48 -7.65
CA LYS A 4 -1.55 -10.25 -8.89
C LYS A 4 -0.44 -9.24 -8.69
N PHE A 5 0.78 -9.65 -9.00
CA PHE A 5 1.92 -8.75 -8.98
C PHE A 5 2.25 -8.38 -10.40
N GLN A 6 2.35 -7.09 -10.67
CA GLN A 6 2.56 -6.59 -12.02
C GLN A 6 3.92 -7.02 -12.56
N LEU A 7 3.94 -7.29 -13.87
CA LEU A 7 5.17 -7.57 -14.59
C LEU A 7 5.94 -8.76 -14.04
N GLY A 8 5.24 -9.71 -13.47
CA GLY A 8 5.87 -10.90 -12.94
C GLY A 8 6.68 -10.68 -11.68
N THR A 9 6.57 -9.51 -11.09
CA THR A 9 7.30 -9.20 -9.87
C THR A 9 6.74 -10.00 -8.70
N THR A 10 7.63 -10.63 -7.94
CA THR A 10 7.23 -11.30 -6.70
C THR A 10 7.44 -10.34 -5.54
N PRO A 11 6.79 -10.61 -4.40
CA PRO A 11 6.99 -9.77 -3.22
C PRO A 11 8.45 -9.68 -2.81
N ALA A 12 9.14 -10.80 -2.80
CA ALA A 12 10.55 -10.82 -2.39
C ALA A 12 11.41 -10.00 -3.33
N THR A 13 11.21 -10.17 -4.64
CA THR A 13 11.97 -9.42 -5.64
C THR A 13 11.71 -7.93 -5.52
N PHE A 14 10.43 -7.58 -5.34
CA PHE A 14 10.04 -6.19 -5.22
C PHE A 14 10.67 -5.53 -3.99
N LEU A 15 10.63 -6.20 -2.85
CA LEU A 15 11.20 -5.68 -1.62
C LEU A 15 12.71 -5.51 -1.73
N ALA A 16 13.39 -6.46 -2.36
CA ALA A 16 14.82 -6.38 -2.55
C ALA A 16 15.19 -5.23 -3.47
N LYS A 17 14.43 -5.07 -4.55
CA LYS A 17 14.68 -4.00 -5.51
C LYS A 17 14.56 -2.61 -4.89
N ASN A 18 13.61 -2.44 -4.00
CA ASN A 18 13.38 -1.14 -3.39
C ASN A 18 14.15 -0.94 -2.09
N LYS A 19 14.94 -1.94 -1.69
CA LYS A 19 15.79 -1.86 -0.50
C LYS A 19 15.03 -1.42 0.74
N LEU A 20 13.87 -2.00 0.94
CA LEU A 20 13.05 -1.66 2.09
C LEU A 20 13.63 -2.25 3.36
N SER A 21 13.51 -1.50 4.45
CA SER A 21 13.89 -2.00 5.75
C SER A 21 12.96 -3.14 6.17
N SER A 22 13.36 -3.90 7.20
CA SER A 22 12.51 -4.97 7.71
C SER A 22 11.17 -4.44 8.18
N ALA A 23 11.17 -3.29 8.83
CA ALA A 23 9.92 -2.70 9.31
C ALA A 23 9.00 -2.33 8.15
N ALA A 24 9.55 -1.70 7.10
CA ALA A 24 8.76 -1.32 5.95
C ALA A 24 8.22 -2.55 5.23
N ALA A 25 9.04 -3.58 5.07
CA ALA A 25 8.62 -4.81 4.41
C ALA A 25 7.48 -5.48 5.18
N LEU A 26 7.60 -5.52 6.50
CA LEU A 26 6.57 -6.12 7.34
C LEU A 26 5.25 -5.35 7.24
N VAL A 27 5.32 -4.02 7.29
CA VAL A 27 4.12 -3.19 7.18
C VAL A 27 3.45 -3.44 5.83
N LEU A 28 4.24 -3.43 4.75
CA LEU A 28 3.68 -3.65 3.43
C LEU A 28 2.98 -5.01 3.33
N LEU A 29 3.65 -6.07 3.75
CA LEU A 29 3.08 -7.41 3.67
C LEU A 29 1.82 -7.54 4.51
N LYS A 30 1.82 -6.97 5.70
CA LYS A 30 0.64 -7.03 6.55
C LYS A 30 -0.53 -6.25 5.95
N MET A 31 -0.25 -5.08 5.39
CA MET A 31 -1.30 -4.29 4.78
C MET A 31 -1.89 -4.96 3.54
N MET A 32 -1.06 -5.70 2.79
CA MET A 32 -1.54 -6.42 1.63
C MET A 32 -2.63 -7.44 1.96
N TYR A 33 -2.62 -7.94 3.17
CA TYR A 33 -3.66 -8.87 3.62
C TYR A 33 -4.99 -8.18 3.88
N HIS A 34 -4.96 -6.88 4.12
CA HIS A 34 -6.15 -6.16 4.58
C HIS A 34 -6.74 -5.19 3.57
N ILE A 35 -6.14 -5.09 2.38
CA ILE A 35 -6.68 -4.18 1.38
C ILE A 35 -7.99 -4.71 0.80
N ASN A 36 -8.84 -3.77 0.43
CA ASN A 36 -10.11 -4.10 -0.20
C ASN A 36 -9.96 -4.11 -1.72
N ARG A 37 -11.08 -4.16 -2.44
CA ARG A 37 -11.09 -4.28 -3.89
C ARG A 37 -10.53 -3.07 -4.62
N VAL A 38 -10.43 -1.94 -3.94
CA VAL A 38 -9.84 -0.74 -4.54
C VAL A 38 -8.48 -0.45 -3.94
N ASN A 39 -7.83 -1.48 -3.43
CA ASN A 39 -6.46 -1.41 -2.89
C ASN A 39 -6.32 -0.49 -1.70
N MET A 40 -7.38 -0.34 -0.93
CA MET A 40 -7.35 0.53 0.24
C MET A 40 -7.48 -0.23 1.54
N ILE A 41 -6.86 0.32 2.58
CA ILE A 41 -7.07 -0.15 3.94
C ILE A 41 -7.57 1.02 4.75
N ALA A 42 -8.69 0.81 5.43
CA ALA A 42 -9.32 1.85 6.23
C ALA A 42 -8.78 1.86 7.64
N GLY A 43 -8.67 3.07 8.20
CA GLY A 43 -8.29 3.24 9.59
C GLY A 43 -7.25 4.33 9.78
N THR A 44 -7.20 4.82 11.00
CA THR A 44 -6.12 5.70 11.42
C THR A 44 -4.87 4.85 11.63
N PRO A 45 -3.68 5.47 11.74
CA PRO A 45 -2.48 4.71 12.00
C PRO A 45 -2.62 3.78 13.22
N LYS A 46 -3.27 4.26 14.27
CA LYS A 46 -3.46 3.44 15.46
C LYS A 46 -4.38 2.25 15.19
N GLU A 47 -5.46 2.49 14.44
CA GLU A 47 -6.40 1.42 14.11
C GLU A 47 -5.75 0.37 13.22
N ILE A 48 -4.97 0.80 12.24
CA ILE A 48 -4.30 -0.13 11.34
C ILE A 48 -3.21 -0.90 12.09
N SER A 49 -2.49 -0.23 12.96
CA SER A 49 -1.48 -0.87 13.79
C SER A 49 -2.12 -2.00 14.61
N THR A 50 -3.26 -1.74 15.22
CA THR A 50 -3.98 -2.74 15.98
C THR A 50 -4.46 -3.89 15.09
N LYS A 51 -5.05 -3.55 13.96
CA LYS A 51 -5.58 -4.53 13.01
C LYS A 51 -4.51 -5.46 12.48
N THR A 52 -3.34 -4.92 12.20
CA THR A 52 -2.24 -5.69 11.60
C THR A 52 -1.33 -6.35 12.62
N GLY A 53 -1.47 -5.98 13.89
CA GLY A 53 -0.61 -6.55 14.92
C GLY A 53 0.79 -5.93 14.93
N ILE A 54 0.97 -4.80 14.28
CA ILE A 54 2.26 -4.10 14.24
C ILE A 54 2.20 -2.99 15.27
N THR A 55 3.30 -2.76 16.01
CA THR A 55 3.32 -1.65 16.96
C THR A 55 3.17 -0.34 16.22
N LEU A 56 2.62 0.66 16.89
CA LEU A 56 2.44 1.97 16.27
C LEU A 56 3.76 2.58 15.83
N GLY A 57 4.81 2.37 16.61
CA GLY A 57 6.14 2.86 16.26
C GLY A 57 6.66 2.22 14.98
N ASP A 58 6.58 0.90 14.89
CA ASP A 58 7.03 0.19 13.70
C ASP A 58 6.17 0.56 12.49
N PHE A 59 4.86 0.71 12.69
CA PHE A 59 3.98 1.13 11.63
C PHE A 59 4.38 2.51 11.09
N SER A 60 4.64 3.45 11.99
CA SER A 60 5.00 4.81 11.60
C SER A 60 6.30 4.85 10.79
N VAL A 61 7.29 4.10 11.23
CA VAL A 61 8.57 4.03 10.52
C VAL A 61 8.37 3.38 9.15
N GLY A 62 7.64 2.26 9.13
CA GLY A 62 7.42 1.53 7.89
C GLY A 62 6.61 2.32 6.88
N ILE A 63 5.54 2.98 7.34
CA ILE A 63 4.66 3.71 6.43
C ILE A 63 5.40 4.90 5.80
N ARG A 64 6.29 5.54 6.57
CA ARG A 64 7.08 6.64 6.03
C ARG A 64 7.98 6.17 4.89
N ALA A 65 8.62 5.03 5.09
CA ALA A 65 9.49 4.47 4.06
C ALA A 65 8.68 4.07 2.82
N LEU A 66 7.51 3.48 3.02
CA LEU A 66 6.65 3.09 1.90
C LEU A 66 6.13 4.28 1.11
N LYS A 67 5.80 5.36 1.79
CA LYS A 67 5.38 6.58 1.12
C LYS A 67 6.52 7.16 0.29
N LYS A 68 7.71 7.13 0.82
CA LYS A 68 8.89 7.66 0.13
C LYS A 68 9.16 6.91 -1.17
N CYS A 69 8.88 5.62 -1.20
CA CYS A 69 9.06 4.81 -2.39
C CYS A 69 7.82 4.79 -3.29
N ASP A 70 6.79 5.55 -2.92
CA ASP A 70 5.53 5.61 -3.66
C ASP A 70 4.83 4.26 -3.76
N LEU A 71 4.95 3.45 -2.72
CA LEU A 71 4.28 2.15 -2.65
C LEU A 71 2.93 2.25 -1.98
N ILE A 72 2.73 3.30 -1.20
CA ILE A 72 1.49 3.54 -0.51
C ILE A 72 1.26 5.05 -0.46
N ARG A 73 -0.01 5.43 -0.44
CA ARG A 73 -0.38 6.84 -0.29
C ARG A 73 -1.53 6.97 0.68
N LYS A 74 -1.59 8.09 1.35
CA LYS A 74 -2.72 8.40 2.20
C LYS A 74 -3.82 8.95 1.30
N TYR A 75 -4.90 8.21 1.16
CA TYR A 75 -5.98 8.59 0.26
C TYR A 75 -6.94 9.58 0.90
N THR A 76 -7.32 9.31 2.14
CA THR A 76 -8.11 10.23 2.97
C THR A 76 -7.49 10.21 4.36
N MET A 77 -8.06 10.98 5.27
CA MET A 77 -7.57 11.01 6.65
C MET A 77 -7.59 9.63 7.30
N LYS A 78 -8.48 8.74 6.82
CA LYS A 78 -8.65 7.43 7.43
C LYS A 78 -8.49 6.29 6.45
N GLU A 79 -7.78 6.53 5.33
CA GLU A 79 -7.58 5.47 4.35
C GLU A 79 -6.22 5.58 3.72
N TYR A 80 -5.57 4.43 3.55
CA TYR A 80 -4.33 4.32 2.80
C TYR A 80 -4.60 3.48 1.57
N MET A 81 -3.91 3.79 0.49
CA MET A 81 -4.06 3.06 -0.76
C MET A 81 -2.71 2.49 -1.17
N LEU A 82 -2.69 1.20 -1.49
CA LEU A 82 -1.50 0.56 -2.02
C LEU A 82 -1.42 0.80 -3.52
N ASN A 83 -0.18 0.95 -4.00
CA ASN A 83 0.07 1.12 -5.42
C ASN A 83 -0.38 -0.13 -6.16
N PRO A 84 -1.35 -0.01 -7.09
CA PRO A 84 -1.85 -1.19 -7.80
C PRO A 84 -0.81 -1.83 -8.71
N ASP A 85 0.29 -1.16 -9.01
CA ASP A 85 1.36 -1.75 -9.77
C ASP A 85 2.23 -2.66 -8.93
N VAL A 86 2.09 -2.61 -7.61
CA VAL A 86 2.80 -3.50 -6.69
C VAL A 86 2.00 -4.76 -6.50
N MET A 87 0.73 -4.61 -6.22
CA MET A 87 -0.17 -5.72 -6.01
C MET A 87 -1.59 -5.29 -6.32
N PHE A 88 -2.31 -6.15 -7.01
CA PHE A 88 -3.70 -5.90 -7.29
C PHE A 88 -4.48 -7.20 -7.23
N ASN A 89 -5.63 -7.15 -6.57
CA ASN A 89 -6.48 -8.31 -6.36
C ASN A 89 -7.81 -8.09 -7.08
N GLY A 90 -7.89 -8.51 -8.33
CA GLY A 90 -9.09 -8.32 -9.14
C GLY A 90 -8.82 -8.61 -10.61
N ASN A 91 -9.75 -8.22 -11.46
CA ASN A 91 -9.62 -8.42 -12.89
C ASN A 91 -9.05 -7.17 -13.56
N ASP A 92 -8.79 -7.27 -14.87
CA ASP A 92 -8.17 -6.18 -15.60
C ASP A 92 -9.01 -4.90 -15.60
N LYS A 93 -10.32 -5.05 -15.70
CA LYS A 93 -11.21 -3.90 -15.71
C LYS A 93 -11.13 -3.15 -14.39
N GLN A 94 -11.12 -3.88 -13.29
CA GLN A 94 -11.00 -3.28 -11.97
C GLN A 94 -9.62 -2.64 -11.79
N TYR A 95 -8.59 -3.27 -12.34
CA TYR A 95 -7.25 -2.72 -12.26
C TYR A 95 -7.19 -1.32 -12.87
N PHE A 96 -7.78 -1.13 -14.05
CA PHE A 96 -7.74 0.18 -14.69
C PHE A 96 -8.48 1.24 -13.89
N ILE A 97 -9.56 0.85 -13.24
CA ILE A 97 -10.29 1.78 -12.37
C ILE A 97 -9.42 2.19 -11.19
N VAL A 98 -8.81 1.21 -10.53
CA VAL A 98 -7.98 1.48 -9.37
C VAL A 98 -6.74 2.26 -9.76
N LYS A 99 -6.15 1.93 -10.91
CA LYS A 99 -5.00 2.66 -11.41
C LYS A 99 -5.33 4.13 -11.65
N HIS A 100 -6.51 4.39 -12.18
CA HIS A 100 -6.95 5.76 -12.39
C HIS A 100 -7.11 6.50 -11.05
N MET A 101 -7.65 5.82 -10.04
CA MET A 101 -7.76 6.40 -8.71
C MET A 101 -6.40 6.75 -8.15
N TRP A 102 -5.43 5.85 -8.34
CA TRP A 102 -4.08 6.07 -7.87
C TRP A 102 -3.45 7.28 -8.56
N GLU A 103 -3.60 7.38 -9.86
CA GLU A 103 -3.02 8.48 -10.61
C GLU A 103 -3.66 9.82 -10.27
N THR A 104 -4.97 9.81 -10.04
CA THR A 104 -5.68 11.00 -9.62
C THR A 104 -5.20 11.44 -8.24
N GLN A 105 -4.99 10.48 -7.35
CA GLN A 105 -4.52 10.76 -6.00
C GLN A 105 -3.12 11.38 -6.01
N THR A 106 -2.31 11.05 -7.03
CA THR A 106 -0.98 11.64 -7.12
C THR A 106 -1.04 13.16 -7.12
N SER A 107 -1.94 13.73 -7.91
CA SER A 107 -2.08 15.18 -7.98
C SER A 107 -2.53 15.79 -6.66
N ARG A 108 -3.37 15.06 -5.94
CA ARG A 108 -3.94 15.58 -4.71
C ARG A 108 -3.09 15.27 -3.50
N GLY A 109 -2.41 14.14 -3.53
CA GLY A 109 -1.60 13.70 -2.40
C GLY A 109 -0.48 14.64 -2.05
N LEU A 110 0.02 15.37 -3.03
CA LEU A 110 1.11 16.30 -2.79
C LEU A 110 0.74 17.37 -1.77
N ARG A 111 -0.52 17.72 -1.71
CA ARG A 111 -0.97 18.78 -0.81
C ARG A 111 -1.23 18.28 0.59
N SER A 112 -1.47 17.01 0.75
CA SER A 112 -1.83 16.49 2.05
C SER A 112 -0.62 16.14 2.90
N GLU A 113 0.56 16.25 2.34
CA GLU A 113 1.79 16.08 3.10
C GLU A 113 2.23 17.33 3.80
#